data_ace5bf5ee03f2edd757cdc91caa51142
#
_entry.id   ace5bf5ee03f2edd757cdc91caa51142
#
_cell.length_a   1.000
_cell.length_b   1.000
_cell.length_c   1.000
_cell.angle_alpha   90.00
_cell.angle_beta   90.00
_cell.angle_gamma   90.00
#
_symmetry.space_group_name_H-M   'P 1'
#
loop_
_entity.id
_entity.type
_entity.pdbx_description
1 polymer ?
#
loop_
_entity_poly.entity_id
_entity_poly.type
_entity_poly.pdbx_seq_one_letter_code
_entity_poly.pdbx_strand_id
1 'polypeptide(L)'
;YQNKIKNSIKCLIMDELELLKKDWDKSKKNYPNLSKEEIYNLISKRSSSIVKWIFIISVLEFSLWTLLSFSFDGSSEAYEKIESYGYEFIIYPLVGISYIILFVFMFLFYKNYKNISVTENTKVLMERILKTRKTVKYYVIYNLTFMCLGIPLAVIMELSSNPETQILISDIKSEGENGIYIFYLIVAVLSLIAMALITILFLGFYYLIYGLLLKRLKINYKELKKIVDVE
;
A
#
# COMPACT_ATOMS: atom_id res chain seq x y z
N TYR A 1 -48.04 -44.44 -15.24
CA TYR A 1 -47.50 -43.89 -13.98
C TYR A 1 -46.41 -42.83 -14.25
N GLN A 2 -45.46 -43.07 -15.17
CA GLN A 2 -44.36 -42.15 -15.48
C GLN A 2 -44.78 -40.77 -16.04
N ASN A 3 -45.84 -40.72 -16.87
CA ASN A 3 -46.33 -39.45 -17.43
C ASN A 3 -47.00 -38.53 -16.37
N LYS A 4 -47.61 -39.12 -15.34
CA LYS A 4 -48.26 -38.37 -14.26
C LYS A 4 -47.22 -37.72 -13.34
N ILE A 5 -46.09 -38.42 -13.07
CA ILE A 5 -44.97 -37.91 -12.28
C ILE A 5 -44.27 -36.79 -13.04
N LYS A 6 -44.01 -36.94 -14.36
CA LYS A 6 -43.37 -35.95 -15.21
C LYS A 6 -44.18 -34.64 -15.32
N ASN A 7 -45.51 -34.75 -15.36
CA ASN A 7 -46.39 -33.56 -15.38
C ASN A 7 -46.46 -32.88 -14.00
N SER A 8 -46.42 -33.63 -12.90
CA SER A 8 -46.38 -33.06 -11.54
C SER A 8 -45.08 -32.31 -11.26
N ILE A 9 -43.92 -32.84 -11.69
CA ILE A 9 -42.63 -32.19 -11.58
C ILE A 9 -42.55 -30.91 -12.44
N LYS A 10 -43.11 -30.95 -13.65
CA LYS A 10 -43.18 -29.80 -14.55
C LYS A 10 -44.05 -28.65 -13.98
N CYS A 11 -45.17 -29.02 -13.31
CA CYS A 11 -46.06 -28.07 -12.66
C CYS A 11 -45.38 -27.41 -11.43
N LEU A 12 -44.64 -28.19 -10.62
CA LEU A 12 -43.86 -27.66 -9.47
C LEU A 12 -42.75 -26.72 -9.89
N ILE A 13 -42.00 -27.07 -10.95
CA ILE A 13 -40.92 -26.21 -11.49
C ILE A 13 -41.47 -24.92 -12.09
N MET A 14 -42.64 -24.94 -12.72
CA MET A 14 -43.29 -23.74 -13.25
C MET A 14 -43.77 -22.81 -12.13
N ASP A 15 -44.26 -23.35 -11.02
CA ASP A 15 -44.73 -22.60 -9.86
C ASP A 15 -43.55 -21.90 -9.12
N GLU A 16 -42.41 -22.61 -8.99
CA GLU A 16 -41.16 -22.02 -8.45
C GLU A 16 -40.58 -20.91 -9.35
N LEU A 17 -40.64 -21.08 -10.68
CA LEU A 17 -40.21 -20.07 -11.63
C LEU A 17 -41.11 -18.84 -11.62
N GLU A 18 -42.40 -18.99 -11.45
CA GLU A 18 -43.35 -17.88 -11.30
C GLU A 18 -43.13 -17.12 -9.98
N LEU A 19 -42.86 -17.86 -8.88
CA LEU A 19 -42.49 -17.24 -7.60
C LEU A 19 -41.19 -16.44 -7.70
N LEU A 20 -40.16 -17.00 -8.33
CA LEU A 20 -38.89 -16.30 -8.60
C LEU A 20 -39.07 -15.08 -9.49
N LYS A 21 -39.92 -15.17 -10.52
CA LYS A 21 -40.26 -14.06 -11.40
C LYS A 21 -41.01 -12.94 -10.67
N LYS A 22 -41.91 -13.32 -9.77
CA LYS A 22 -42.71 -12.41 -8.94
C LYS A 22 -41.82 -11.69 -7.90
N ASP A 23 -40.87 -12.39 -7.32
CA ASP A 23 -39.86 -11.79 -6.42
C ASP A 23 -38.86 -10.92 -7.18
N TRP A 24 -38.47 -11.32 -8.40
CA TRP A 24 -37.68 -10.51 -9.31
C TRP A 24 -38.41 -9.20 -9.71
N ASP A 25 -39.69 -9.27 -10.06
CA ASP A 25 -40.49 -8.10 -10.44
C ASP A 25 -40.79 -7.20 -9.22
N LYS A 26 -40.93 -7.75 -8.02
CA LYS A 26 -41.00 -6.99 -6.78
C LYS A 26 -39.68 -6.28 -6.43
N SER A 27 -38.57 -6.97 -6.58
CA SER A 27 -37.24 -6.37 -6.34
C SER A 27 -36.91 -5.31 -7.40
N LYS A 28 -37.31 -5.48 -8.67
CA LYS A 28 -37.16 -4.47 -9.73
C LYS A 28 -37.90 -3.16 -9.44
N LYS A 29 -39.06 -3.22 -8.77
CA LYS A 29 -39.82 -2.03 -8.35
C LYS A 29 -39.18 -1.26 -7.19
N ASN A 30 -38.35 -1.91 -6.39
CA ASN A 30 -37.67 -1.31 -5.23
C ASN A 30 -36.28 -0.73 -5.54
N TYR A 31 -35.72 -1.02 -6.73
CA TYR A 31 -34.44 -0.43 -7.12
C TYR A 31 -34.68 0.81 -7.99
N PRO A 32 -34.15 1.99 -7.59
CA PRO A 32 -34.26 3.17 -8.43
C PRO A 32 -33.57 2.91 -9.77
N ASN A 33 -34.28 3.14 -10.86
CA ASN A 33 -33.72 3.11 -12.21
C ASN A 33 -32.81 4.32 -12.37
N LEU A 34 -31.53 4.17 -12.02
CA LEU A 34 -30.53 5.21 -12.16
C LEU A 34 -30.18 5.38 -13.64
N SER A 35 -30.15 6.62 -14.11
CA SER A 35 -29.64 6.97 -15.43
C SER A 35 -28.14 6.71 -15.53
N LYS A 36 -27.60 6.58 -16.75
CA LYS A 36 -26.14 6.44 -16.95
C LYS A 36 -25.36 7.59 -16.31
N GLU A 37 -25.87 8.79 -16.38
CA GLU A 37 -25.27 9.99 -15.78
C GLU A 37 -25.27 9.95 -14.25
N GLU A 38 -26.35 9.48 -13.64
CA GLU A 38 -26.42 9.32 -12.19
C GLU A 38 -25.43 8.27 -11.69
N ILE A 39 -25.32 7.13 -12.39
CA ILE A 39 -24.34 6.09 -12.07
C ILE A 39 -22.92 6.65 -12.21
N TYR A 40 -22.62 7.38 -13.28
CA TYR A 40 -21.33 8.03 -13.47
C TYR A 40 -21.00 8.99 -12.31
N ASN A 41 -21.93 9.86 -11.94
CA ASN A 41 -21.76 10.83 -10.86
C ASN A 41 -21.52 10.15 -9.51
N LEU A 42 -22.23 9.05 -9.22
CA LEU A 42 -22.02 8.26 -8.01
C LEU A 42 -20.63 7.63 -7.99
N ILE A 43 -20.18 7.03 -9.09
CA ILE A 43 -18.86 6.39 -9.20
C ILE A 43 -17.74 7.44 -9.12
N SER A 44 -17.92 8.59 -9.77
CA SER A 44 -16.97 9.71 -9.72
C SER A 44 -16.80 10.25 -8.29
N LYS A 45 -17.91 10.53 -7.60
CA LYS A 45 -17.91 10.98 -6.20
C LYS A 45 -17.27 9.96 -5.26
N ARG A 46 -17.58 8.67 -5.45
CA ARG A 46 -16.99 7.58 -4.67
C ARG A 46 -15.48 7.44 -4.93
N SER A 47 -15.04 7.54 -6.18
CA SER A 47 -13.63 7.47 -6.55
C SER A 47 -12.84 8.66 -6.02
N SER A 48 -13.39 9.86 -6.11
CA SER A 48 -12.81 11.09 -5.53
C SER A 48 -12.63 10.96 -4.01
N SER A 49 -13.66 10.46 -3.30
CA SER A 49 -13.58 10.22 -1.85
C SER A 49 -12.46 9.23 -1.49
N ILE A 50 -12.32 8.14 -2.24
CA ILE A 50 -11.25 7.14 -1.98
C ILE A 50 -9.87 7.78 -2.16
N VAL A 51 -9.67 8.57 -3.23
CA VAL A 51 -8.37 9.22 -3.49
C VAL A 51 -8.08 10.31 -2.47
N LYS A 52 -9.10 11.02 -1.97
CA LYS A 52 -8.97 11.93 -0.83
C LYS A 52 -8.45 11.20 0.41
N TRP A 53 -8.98 10.03 0.72
CA TRP A 53 -8.50 9.23 1.86
C TRP A 53 -7.05 8.75 1.65
N ILE A 54 -6.65 8.34 0.45
CA ILE A 54 -5.26 8.01 0.12
C ILE A 54 -4.33 9.19 0.45
N PHE A 55 -4.71 10.40 0.04
CA PHE A 55 -3.95 11.61 0.34
C PHE A 55 -3.87 11.90 1.84
N ILE A 56 -5.01 11.86 2.55
CA ILE A 56 -5.05 12.12 4.00
C ILE A 56 -4.16 11.10 4.76
N ILE A 57 -4.26 9.82 4.40
CA ILE A 57 -3.46 8.76 5.04
C ILE A 57 -1.96 8.99 4.79
N SER A 58 -1.56 9.37 3.57
CA SER A 58 -0.15 9.65 3.29
C SER A 58 0.41 10.83 4.09
N VAL A 59 -0.41 11.87 4.32
CA VAL A 59 -0.05 13.00 5.17
C VAL A 59 0.07 12.57 6.65
N LEU A 60 -0.90 11.77 7.13
CA LEU A 60 -0.87 11.25 8.49
C LEU A 60 0.34 10.32 8.73
N GLU A 61 0.63 9.45 7.77
CA GLU A 61 1.80 8.56 7.81
C GLU A 61 3.10 9.38 7.90
N PHE A 62 3.27 10.37 7.02
CA PHE A 62 4.41 11.27 7.05
C PHE A 62 4.53 12.02 8.39
N SER A 63 3.42 12.59 8.88
CA SER A 63 3.38 13.31 10.16
C SER A 63 3.71 12.39 11.33
N LEU A 64 3.21 11.16 11.32
CA LEU A 64 3.48 10.16 12.37
C LEU A 64 4.98 9.85 12.44
N TRP A 65 5.60 9.53 11.30
CA TRP A 65 7.04 9.23 11.28
C TRP A 65 7.89 10.43 11.68
N THR A 66 7.52 11.64 11.25
CA THR A 66 8.20 12.86 11.63
C THR A 66 8.07 13.12 13.14
N LEU A 67 6.86 13.00 13.71
CA LEU A 67 6.64 13.14 15.15
C LEU A 67 7.40 12.09 15.97
N LEU A 68 7.39 10.83 15.54
CA LEU A 68 8.16 9.78 16.19
C LEU A 68 9.66 10.10 16.17
N SER A 69 10.20 10.61 15.06
CA SER A 69 11.61 11.01 14.97
C SER A 69 11.98 12.14 15.94
N PHE A 70 11.05 13.04 16.26
CA PHE A 70 11.30 14.11 17.24
C PHE A 70 11.00 13.69 18.69
N SER A 71 10.14 12.69 18.90
CA SER A 71 9.68 12.29 20.25
C SER A 71 10.61 11.32 20.94
N PHE A 72 11.44 10.59 20.20
CA PHE A 72 12.42 9.69 20.80
C PHE A 72 13.74 10.43 21.03
N ASP A 73 14.20 10.48 22.28
CA ASP A 73 15.52 11.02 22.66
C ASP A 73 16.67 10.33 21.91
N GLY A 74 16.45 9.13 21.40
CA GLY A 74 17.36 8.40 20.52
C GLY A 74 17.65 9.10 19.17
N SER A 75 16.93 10.19 18.82
CA SER A 75 17.27 10.97 17.62
C SER A 75 18.58 11.72 17.79
N SER A 76 18.85 12.32 18.96
CA SER A 76 20.10 12.99 19.28
C SER A 76 21.27 11.99 19.29
N GLU A 77 21.11 10.86 19.96
CA GLU A 77 22.11 9.78 19.97
C GLU A 77 22.38 9.20 18.57
N ALA A 78 21.35 9.06 17.74
CA ALA A 78 21.51 8.58 16.37
C ALA A 78 22.30 9.61 15.51
N TYR A 79 22.03 10.90 15.65
CA TYR A 79 22.79 11.95 14.95
C TYR A 79 24.24 12.02 15.45
N GLU A 80 24.47 12.00 16.75
CA GLU A 80 25.82 11.96 17.35
C GLU A 80 26.61 10.73 16.88
N LYS A 81 25.97 9.55 16.80
CA LYS A 81 26.60 8.34 16.24
C LYS A 81 26.96 8.50 14.76
N ILE A 82 26.07 9.07 13.93
CA ILE A 82 26.34 9.29 12.50
C ILE A 82 27.55 10.22 12.34
N GLU A 83 27.63 11.30 13.12
CA GLU A 83 28.75 12.24 13.10
C GLU A 83 30.04 11.61 13.65
N SER A 84 29.99 10.92 14.78
CA SER A 84 31.16 10.26 15.36
C SER A 84 31.74 9.15 14.46
N TYR A 85 30.90 8.54 13.62
CA TYR A 85 31.29 7.52 12.66
C TYR A 85 31.75 8.11 11.31
N GLY A 86 31.58 9.43 11.07
CA GLY A 86 32.00 10.12 9.84
C GLY A 86 31.11 9.81 8.63
N TYR A 87 29.84 9.38 8.86
CA TYR A 87 28.89 9.06 7.78
C TYR A 87 27.93 10.19 7.43
N GLU A 88 28.09 11.38 8.01
CA GLU A 88 27.22 12.54 7.79
C GLU A 88 27.12 12.94 6.31
N PHE A 89 28.22 12.88 5.57
CA PHE A 89 28.25 13.22 4.14
C PHE A 89 27.45 12.27 3.24
N ILE A 90 27.16 11.06 3.73
CA ILE A 90 26.37 10.05 2.99
C ILE A 90 24.93 10.06 3.48
N ILE A 91 24.72 10.05 4.80
CA ILE A 91 23.42 9.86 5.40
C ILE A 91 22.54 11.12 5.26
N TYR A 92 23.06 12.32 5.53
CA TYR A 92 22.25 13.54 5.45
C TYR A 92 21.74 13.84 4.04
N PRO A 93 22.53 13.74 2.96
CA PRO A 93 21.99 13.85 1.61
C PRO A 93 20.97 12.76 1.27
N LEU A 94 21.21 11.49 1.69
CA LEU A 94 20.30 10.37 1.44
C LEU A 94 18.93 10.61 2.10
N VAL A 95 18.92 11.05 3.36
CA VAL A 95 17.72 11.41 4.10
C VAL A 95 17.04 12.62 3.45
N GLY A 96 17.78 13.65 3.11
CA GLY A 96 17.26 14.84 2.43
C GLY A 96 16.56 14.50 1.10
N ILE A 97 17.19 13.70 0.27
CA ILE A 97 16.62 13.22 -0.99
C ILE A 97 15.35 12.41 -0.72
N SER A 98 15.33 11.55 0.31
CA SER A 98 14.13 10.75 0.63
C SER A 98 12.96 11.64 1.03
N TYR A 99 13.15 12.69 1.83
CA TYR A 99 12.10 13.67 2.15
C TYR A 99 11.59 14.39 0.90
N ILE A 100 12.46 14.81 -0.01
CA ILE A 100 12.06 15.44 -1.28
C ILE A 100 11.16 14.48 -2.08
N ILE A 101 11.53 13.21 -2.20
CA ILE A 101 10.74 12.20 -2.92
C ILE A 101 9.37 11.99 -2.25
N LEU A 102 9.31 11.94 -0.92
CA LEU A 102 8.05 11.84 -0.17
C LEU A 102 7.14 13.05 -0.42
N PHE A 103 7.68 14.27 -0.41
CA PHE A 103 6.92 15.48 -0.77
C PHE A 103 6.39 15.43 -2.21
N VAL A 104 7.18 14.92 -3.17
CA VAL A 104 6.72 14.72 -4.55
C VAL A 104 5.55 13.74 -4.60
N PHE A 105 5.59 12.62 -3.85
CA PHE A 105 4.45 11.69 -3.78
C PHE A 105 3.21 12.34 -3.15
N MET A 106 3.35 13.11 -2.07
CA MET A 106 2.24 13.84 -1.45
C MET A 106 1.61 14.83 -2.45
N PHE A 107 2.43 15.57 -3.20
CA PHE A 107 1.95 16.46 -4.26
C PHE A 107 1.23 15.69 -5.36
N LEU A 108 1.73 14.51 -5.78
CA LEU A 108 1.08 13.67 -6.77
C LEU A 108 -0.27 13.12 -6.28
N PHE A 109 -0.40 12.77 -5.00
CA PHE A 109 -1.67 12.34 -4.41
C PHE A 109 -2.68 13.48 -4.37
N TYR A 110 -2.26 14.68 -3.97
CA TYR A 110 -3.12 15.88 -4.02
C TYR A 110 -3.56 16.19 -5.45
N LYS A 111 -2.64 16.17 -6.42
CA LYS A 111 -2.95 16.40 -7.84
C LYS A 111 -3.92 15.35 -8.39
N ASN A 112 -3.72 14.07 -8.05
CA ASN A 112 -4.62 13.00 -8.46
C ASN A 112 -6.02 13.17 -7.84
N TYR A 113 -6.12 13.57 -6.57
CA TYR A 113 -7.38 13.90 -5.92
C TYR A 113 -8.12 15.03 -6.65
N LYS A 114 -7.45 16.17 -6.84
CA LYS A 114 -8.03 17.33 -7.53
C LYS A 114 -8.50 16.99 -8.95
N ASN A 115 -7.69 16.24 -9.67
CA ASN A 115 -8.01 15.85 -11.03
C ASN A 115 -9.25 14.94 -11.13
N ILE A 116 -9.43 13.98 -10.20
CA ILE A 116 -10.60 13.10 -10.20
C ILE A 116 -11.87 13.89 -9.82
N SER A 117 -11.80 14.82 -8.87
CA SER A 117 -12.96 15.58 -8.40
C SER A 117 -13.58 16.50 -9.44
N VAL A 118 -12.83 16.92 -10.45
CA VAL A 118 -13.28 17.86 -11.51
C VAL A 118 -13.45 17.19 -12.88
N THR A 119 -13.47 15.87 -12.95
CA THR A 119 -13.55 15.15 -14.22
C THR A 119 -15.01 14.88 -14.59
N GLU A 120 -15.42 15.28 -15.76
CA GLU A 120 -16.77 15.10 -16.31
C GLU A 120 -16.88 13.96 -17.34
N ASN A 121 -15.74 13.48 -17.88
CA ASN A 121 -15.71 12.45 -18.91
C ASN A 121 -15.32 11.05 -18.34
N THR A 122 -16.14 10.04 -18.67
CA THR A 122 -15.96 8.67 -18.19
C THR A 122 -14.60 8.07 -18.56
N LYS A 123 -14.13 8.25 -19.80
CA LYS A 123 -12.83 7.72 -20.25
C LYS A 123 -11.68 8.37 -19.50
N VAL A 124 -11.74 9.69 -19.32
CA VAL A 124 -10.73 10.46 -18.57
C VAL A 124 -10.73 10.05 -17.09
N LEU A 125 -11.90 9.81 -16.49
CA LEU A 125 -12.00 9.33 -15.12
C LEU A 125 -11.33 7.96 -14.95
N MET A 126 -11.56 7.03 -15.88
CA MET A 126 -10.91 5.71 -15.89
C MET A 126 -9.40 5.82 -15.94
N GLU A 127 -8.86 6.67 -16.81
CA GLU A 127 -7.42 6.91 -16.93
C GLU A 127 -6.83 7.50 -15.64
N ARG A 128 -7.51 8.46 -15.02
CA ARG A 128 -7.08 9.08 -13.75
C ARG A 128 -7.10 8.09 -12.59
N ILE A 129 -8.09 7.19 -12.53
CA ILE A 129 -8.12 6.10 -11.56
C ILE A 129 -6.90 5.17 -11.73
N LEU A 130 -6.57 4.78 -12.96
CA LEU A 130 -5.39 3.95 -13.24
C LEU A 130 -4.08 4.66 -12.84
N LYS A 131 -3.96 5.96 -13.16
CA LYS A 131 -2.82 6.78 -12.77
C LYS A 131 -2.64 6.84 -11.26
N THR A 132 -3.73 7.09 -10.51
CA THR A 132 -3.69 7.09 -9.04
C THR A 132 -3.21 5.77 -8.47
N ARG A 133 -3.74 4.64 -8.97
CA ARG A 133 -3.32 3.30 -8.55
C ARG A 133 -1.83 3.06 -8.82
N LYS A 134 -1.32 3.53 -9.96
CA LYS A 134 0.09 3.44 -10.32
C LYS A 134 0.97 4.27 -9.37
N THR A 135 0.54 5.49 -9.03
CA THR A 135 1.24 6.36 -8.08
C THR A 135 1.34 5.71 -6.70
N VAL A 136 0.23 5.15 -6.16
CA VAL A 136 0.25 4.46 -4.87
C VAL A 136 1.19 3.24 -4.90
N LYS A 137 1.15 2.46 -5.97
CA LYS A 137 2.05 1.31 -6.12
C LYS A 137 3.53 1.73 -6.08
N TYR A 138 3.90 2.81 -6.78
CA TYR A 138 5.26 3.32 -6.76
C TYR A 138 5.66 3.88 -5.39
N TYR A 139 4.76 4.54 -4.69
CA TYR A 139 4.97 5.01 -3.32
C TYR A 139 5.32 3.84 -2.38
N VAL A 140 4.53 2.78 -2.40
CA VAL A 140 4.77 1.59 -1.57
C VAL A 140 6.10 0.91 -1.95
N ILE A 141 6.37 0.73 -3.24
CA ILE A 141 7.64 0.14 -3.71
C ILE A 141 8.82 0.99 -3.25
N TYR A 142 8.75 2.31 -3.40
CA TYR A 142 9.80 3.23 -2.96
C TYR A 142 10.10 3.07 -1.46
N ASN A 143 9.07 3.13 -0.61
CA ASN A 143 9.25 3.00 0.83
C ASN A 143 9.85 1.64 1.23
N LEU A 144 9.38 0.54 0.65
CA LEU A 144 9.92 -0.80 0.91
C LEU A 144 11.37 -0.92 0.43
N THR A 145 11.69 -0.40 -0.76
CA THR A 145 13.06 -0.43 -1.28
C THR A 145 14.00 0.40 -0.41
N PHE A 146 13.58 1.60 -0.01
CA PHE A 146 14.37 2.47 0.88
C PHE A 146 14.65 1.79 2.22
N MET A 147 13.66 1.12 2.80
CA MET A 147 13.81 0.36 4.04
C MET A 147 14.76 -0.84 3.86
N CYS A 148 14.59 -1.62 2.76
CA CYS A 148 15.45 -2.77 2.48
C CYS A 148 16.92 -2.38 2.21
N LEU A 149 17.19 -1.18 1.74
CA LEU A 149 18.55 -0.66 1.58
C LEU A 149 19.09 -0.04 2.88
N GLY A 150 18.25 0.60 3.67
CA GLY A 150 18.62 1.26 4.90
C GLY A 150 19.04 0.30 6.01
N ILE A 151 18.37 -0.84 6.16
CA ILE A 151 18.69 -1.82 7.21
C ILE A 151 20.12 -2.39 7.05
N PRO A 152 20.54 -2.92 5.88
CA PRO A 152 21.92 -3.37 5.69
C PRO A 152 22.95 -2.25 5.88
N LEU A 153 22.63 -1.04 5.43
CA LEU A 153 23.52 0.12 5.61
C LEU A 153 23.74 0.41 7.10
N ALA A 154 22.67 0.42 7.90
CA ALA A 154 22.77 0.62 9.34
C ALA A 154 23.60 -0.48 10.03
N VAL A 155 23.43 -1.75 9.64
CA VAL A 155 24.22 -2.87 10.16
C VAL A 155 25.70 -2.73 9.81
N ILE A 156 26.02 -2.34 8.56
CA ILE A 156 27.41 -2.12 8.13
C ILE A 156 28.04 -0.97 8.93
N MET A 157 27.32 0.12 9.15
CA MET A 157 27.81 1.26 9.96
C MET A 157 28.09 0.83 11.40
N GLU A 158 27.18 0.08 12.01
CA GLU A 158 27.33 -0.42 13.38
C GLU A 158 28.55 -1.35 13.51
N LEU A 159 28.71 -2.30 12.58
CA LEU A 159 29.84 -3.23 12.58
C LEU A 159 31.18 -2.54 12.32
N SER A 160 31.23 -1.49 11.51
CA SER A 160 32.48 -0.85 11.10
C SER A 160 32.95 0.27 12.05
N SER A 161 32.03 0.87 12.81
CA SER A 161 32.35 2.14 13.52
C SER A 161 31.98 2.14 14.98
N ASN A 162 31.13 1.21 15.48
CA ASN A 162 30.80 1.16 16.90
C ASN A 162 32.01 0.62 17.70
N PRO A 163 32.57 1.39 18.68
CA PRO A 163 33.74 0.97 19.47
C PRO A 163 33.53 -0.35 20.23
N GLU A 164 32.35 -0.57 20.82
CA GLU A 164 32.03 -1.78 21.55
C GLU A 164 32.01 -3.01 20.61
N THR A 165 31.42 -2.86 19.42
CA THR A 165 31.42 -3.89 18.40
C THR A 165 32.81 -4.20 17.87
N GLN A 166 33.67 -3.18 17.73
CA GLN A 166 35.06 -3.36 17.30
C GLN A 166 35.90 -4.08 18.35
N ILE A 167 35.70 -3.80 19.64
CA ILE A 167 36.33 -4.55 20.74
C ILE A 167 35.91 -6.03 20.67
N LEU A 168 34.60 -6.31 20.57
CA LEU A 168 34.08 -7.65 20.44
C LEU A 168 34.69 -8.40 19.23
N ILE A 169 34.79 -7.74 18.09
CA ILE A 169 35.39 -8.28 16.87
C ILE A 169 36.87 -8.60 17.09
N SER A 170 37.63 -7.73 17.81
CA SER A 170 39.02 -7.93 18.09
C SER A 170 39.26 -9.14 19.05
N ASP A 171 38.40 -9.30 20.05
CA ASP A 171 38.45 -10.41 20.99
C ASP A 171 38.18 -11.74 20.29
N ILE A 172 37.12 -11.82 19.47
CA ILE A 172 36.81 -13.01 18.69
C ILE A 172 37.95 -13.36 17.73
N LYS A 173 38.57 -12.36 17.11
CA LYS A 173 39.68 -12.55 16.19
C LYS A 173 40.95 -13.10 16.92
N SER A 174 41.16 -12.73 18.17
CA SER A 174 42.28 -13.23 18.98
C SER A 174 42.14 -14.74 19.34
N GLU A 175 40.90 -15.24 19.39
CA GLU A 175 40.61 -16.66 19.66
C GLU A 175 40.75 -17.56 18.41
N GLY A 176 40.75 -16.98 17.19
CA GLY A 176 40.99 -17.71 15.94
C GLY A 176 40.19 -17.15 14.74
N GLU A 177 40.74 -17.30 13.55
CA GLU A 177 40.11 -16.77 12.30
C GLU A 177 38.72 -17.36 12.02
N ASN A 178 38.45 -18.60 12.38
CA ASN A 178 37.16 -19.25 12.19
C ASN A 178 36.05 -18.57 13.01
N GLY A 179 36.33 -18.01 14.18
CA GLY A 179 35.37 -17.33 15.03
C GLY A 179 34.79 -16.11 14.37
N ILE A 180 35.64 -15.32 13.67
CA ILE A 180 35.20 -14.07 13.01
C ILE A 180 34.26 -14.34 11.82
N TYR A 181 34.53 -15.41 11.05
CA TYR A 181 33.62 -15.79 9.94
C TYR A 181 32.26 -16.22 10.45
N ILE A 182 32.22 -17.01 11.55
CA ILE A 182 30.98 -17.43 12.20
C ILE A 182 30.21 -16.22 12.72
N PHE A 183 30.89 -15.26 13.36
CA PHE A 183 30.27 -14.03 13.85
C PHE A 183 29.58 -13.24 12.72
N TYR A 184 30.30 -12.93 11.62
CA TYR A 184 29.72 -12.22 10.48
C TYR A 184 28.57 -13.00 9.83
N LEU A 185 28.66 -14.32 9.74
CA LEU A 185 27.59 -15.17 9.22
C LEU A 185 26.34 -15.09 10.11
N ILE A 186 26.48 -15.15 11.42
CA ILE A 186 25.37 -15.02 12.36
C ILE A 186 24.72 -13.63 12.22
N VAL A 187 25.50 -12.55 12.20
CA VAL A 187 24.98 -11.19 12.04
C VAL A 187 24.24 -11.03 10.70
N ALA A 188 24.80 -11.58 9.62
CA ALA A 188 24.17 -11.55 8.31
C ALA A 188 22.84 -12.32 8.30
N VAL A 189 22.78 -13.51 8.87
CA VAL A 189 21.55 -14.31 8.94
C VAL A 189 20.50 -13.60 9.81
N LEU A 190 20.88 -13.09 10.99
CA LEU A 190 19.97 -12.38 11.88
C LEU A 190 19.43 -11.09 11.21
N SER A 191 20.30 -10.33 10.54
CA SER A 191 19.88 -9.12 9.82
C SER A 191 18.93 -9.44 8.66
N LEU A 192 19.13 -10.53 7.91
CA LEU A 192 18.23 -10.98 6.87
C LEU A 192 16.86 -11.42 7.43
N ILE A 193 16.84 -12.15 8.54
CA ILE A 193 15.61 -12.56 9.22
C ILE A 193 14.85 -11.31 9.71
N ALA A 194 15.53 -10.39 10.38
CA ALA A 194 14.93 -9.14 10.86
C ALA A 194 14.36 -8.32 9.69
N MET A 195 15.11 -8.15 8.60
CA MET A 195 14.68 -7.46 7.40
C MET A 195 13.44 -8.13 6.78
N ALA A 196 13.41 -9.46 6.70
CA ALA A 196 12.26 -10.19 6.17
C ALA A 196 11.01 -9.99 7.04
N LEU A 197 11.13 -10.10 8.37
CA LEU A 197 10.04 -9.89 9.31
C LEU A 197 9.48 -8.46 9.23
N ILE A 198 10.35 -7.45 9.22
CA ILE A 198 9.96 -6.05 9.11
C ILE A 198 9.28 -5.81 7.75
N THR A 199 9.84 -6.35 6.66
CA THR A 199 9.25 -6.22 5.31
C THR A 199 7.86 -6.83 5.25
N ILE A 200 7.64 -8.03 5.80
CA ILE A 200 6.32 -8.67 5.86
C ILE A 200 5.33 -7.83 6.67
N LEU A 201 5.75 -7.29 7.80
CA LEU A 201 4.91 -6.41 8.63
C LEU A 201 4.48 -5.15 7.87
N PHE A 202 5.42 -4.47 7.20
CA PHE A 202 5.12 -3.28 6.40
C PHE A 202 4.28 -3.60 5.16
N LEU A 203 4.52 -4.72 4.48
CA LEU A 203 3.65 -5.19 3.39
C LEU A 203 2.23 -5.42 3.87
N GLY A 204 2.05 -6.04 5.04
CA GLY A 204 0.75 -6.22 5.68
C GLY A 204 0.06 -4.88 5.98
N PHE A 205 0.80 -3.95 6.57
CA PHE A 205 0.32 -2.59 6.86
C PHE A 205 -0.12 -1.84 5.59
N TYR A 206 0.73 -1.81 4.55
CA TYR A 206 0.40 -1.18 3.28
C TYR A 206 -0.76 -1.88 2.54
N TYR A 207 -0.86 -3.21 2.65
CA TYR A 207 -2.00 -3.95 2.10
C TYR A 207 -3.31 -3.57 2.80
N LEU A 208 -3.33 -3.46 4.12
CA LEU A 208 -4.52 -3.08 4.87
C LEU A 208 -4.95 -1.65 4.55
N ILE A 209 -4.02 -0.70 4.48
CA ILE A 209 -4.33 0.71 4.27
C ILE A 209 -4.62 1.00 2.80
N TYR A 210 -3.64 0.76 1.93
CA TYR A 210 -3.74 1.13 0.52
C TYR A 210 -4.37 0.05 -0.35
N GLY A 211 -4.14 -1.23 -0.03
CA GLY A 211 -4.66 -2.36 -0.80
C GLY A 211 -6.18 -2.40 -0.84
N LEU A 212 -6.85 -2.16 0.30
CA LEU A 212 -8.31 -2.10 0.37
C LEU A 212 -8.87 -0.91 -0.43
N LEU A 213 -8.24 0.28 -0.33
CA LEU A 213 -8.63 1.46 -1.09
C LEU A 213 -8.43 1.25 -2.60
N LEU A 214 -7.30 0.66 -3.00
CA LEU A 214 -7.02 0.32 -4.39
C LEU A 214 -7.95 -0.76 -4.95
N LYS A 215 -8.39 -1.73 -4.12
CA LYS A 215 -9.40 -2.73 -4.50
C LYS A 215 -10.73 -2.05 -4.81
N ARG A 216 -11.18 -1.10 -3.99
CA ARG A 216 -12.40 -0.31 -4.23
C ARG A 216 -12.29 0.53 -5.52
N LEU A 217 -11.15 1.19 -5.77
CA LEU A 217 -10.90 1.89 -7.03
C LEU A 217 -10.93 0.96 -8.25
N LYS A 218 -10.44 -0.29 -8.10
CA LYS A 218 -10.50 -1.29 -9.17
C LYS A 218 -11.94 -1.69 -9.50
N ILE A 219 -12.80 -1.79 -8.49
CA ILE A 219 -14.24 -2.08 -8.68
C ILE A 219 -14.89 -0.91 -9.44
N ASN A 220 -14.70 0.32 -8.97
CA ASN A 220 -15.23 1.51 -9.63
C ASN A 220 -14.78 1.62 -11.10
N TYR A 221 -13.51 1.30 -11.39
CA TYR A 221 -12.99 1.24 -12.75
C TYR A 221 -13.72 0.19 -13.62
N LYS A 222 -13.99 -1.00 -13.07
CA LYS A 222 -14.70 -2.05 -13.80
C LYS A 222 -16.16 -1.67 -14.06
N GLU A 223 -16.82 -0.98 -13.14
CA GLU A 223 -18.18 -0.48 -13.30
C GLU A 223 -18.24 0.57 -14.41
N LEU A 224 -17.30 1.54 -14.42
CA LEU A 224 -17.19 2.53 -15.50
C LEU A 224 -16.93 1.88 -16.86
N LYS A 225 -16.09 0.85 -16.92
CA LYS A 225 -15.80 0.11 -18.16
C LYS A 225 -17.06 -0.51 -18.75
N LYS A 226 -17.94 -1.09 -17.93
CA LYS A 226 -19.21 -1.64 -18.37
C LYS A 226 -20.14 -0.58 -19.01
N ILE A 227 -20.10 0.66 -18.51
CA ILE A 227 -20.90 1.76 -19.06
C ILE A 227 -20.41 2.14 -20.45
N VAL A 228 -19.08 2.16 -20.65
CA VAL A 228 -18.44 2.51 -21.94
C VAL A 228 -18.61 1.39 -22.99
N ASP A 229 -18.51 0.11 -22.56
CA ASP A 229 -18.63 -1.04 -23.47
C ASP A 229 -20.08 -1.26 -23.98
N VAL A 230 -21.08 -0.56 -23.43
CA VAL A 230 -22.50 -0.56 -23.84
C VAL A 230 -22.81 0.59 -24.83
N GLU A 231 -21.87 1.48 -25.09
CA GLU A 231 -21.92 2.50 -26.15
C GLU A 231 -21.36 1.95 -27.47
#